data_74aefaf350964f958947c17593fbd77f
#
_entry.id   74aefaf350964f958947c17593fbd77f
#
_cell.length_a   1.000
_cell.length_b   1.000
_cell.length_c   1.000
_cell.angle_alpha   90.00
_cell.angle_beta   90.00
_cell.angle_gamma   90.00
#
_symmetry.space_group_name_H-M   'P 1'
#
loop_
_entity.id
_entity.type
_entity.pdbx_description
1 polymer ?
#
loop_
_entity_poly.entity_id
_entity_poly.type
_entity_poly.pdbx_seq_one_letter_code
_entity_poly.pdbx_strand_id
1 'polypeptide(L)'
;MQGEDPVSEIGDIFQLIIMEMLRKICKQDPSQKPRLMNAIFMMSESKSPSVLFECANTITQLTTAPSAIKVAIQSYLNLLQENNDNNVKVIVLDKILQLRKNYFKVLEDYINDILAIIKDDTIVSLEINQKVLDLITYLVSQRNIKEVVQFLEREILKATKMDEHGAQGTVTNEYRYLLIKSIN
;
A
#
# COMPACT_ATOMS: atom_id res chain seq x y z
N MET A 1 -11.50 4.57 -33.17
CA MET A 1 -10.41 3.59 -33.03
C MET A 1 -9.72 3.93 -31.72
N GLN A 2 -10.10 3.24 -30.65
CA GLN A 2 -9.40 3.34 -29.36
C GLN A 2 -8.11 2.57 -29.54
N GLY A 3 -6.97 3.27 -29.47
CA GLY A 3 -5.65 2.62 -29.47
C GLY A 3 -5.54 1.76 -28.23
N GLU A 4 -5.54 0.45 -28.39
CA GLU A 4 -5.17 -0.49 -27.34
C GLU A 4 -3.72 -0.20 -26.95
N ASP A 5 -3.47 0.02 -25.66
CA ASP A 5 -2.13 0.29 -25.15
C ASP A 5 -1.23 -0.91 -25.47
N PRO A 6 -0.12 -0.72 -26.18
CA PRO A 6 0.75 -1.83 -26.62
C PRO A 6 1.31 -2.67 -25.45
N VAL A 7 1.21 -2.16 -24.23
CA VAL A 7 1.63 -2.88 -23.00
C VAL A 7 0.56 -3.87 -22.53
N SER A 8 -0.72 -3.63 -22.81
CA SER A 8 -1.81 -4.53 -22.40
C SER A 8 -1.85 -5.83 -23.20
N GLU A 9 -1.27 -5.85 -24.40
CA GLU A 9 -1.15 -7.05 -25.24
C GLU A 9 -0.01 -7.99 -24.77
N ILE A 10 0.93 -7.48 -23.96
CA ILE A 10 2.04 -8.28 -23.45
C ILE A 10 1.56 -9.01 -22.20
N GLY A 11 1.51 -10.34 -22.23
CA GLY A 11 1.10 -11.15 -21.08
C GLY A 11 1.93 -10.87 -19.82
N ASP A 12 1.31 -11.01 -18.65
CA ASP A 12 1.87 -10.68 -17.34
C ASP A 12 3.26 -11.27 -17.10
N ILE A 13 3.44 -12.54 -17.46
CA ILE A 13 4.72 -13.24 -17.29
C ILE A 13 5.83 -12.54 -18.07
N PHE A 14 5.53 -12.08 -19.28
CA PHE A 14 6.50 -11.38 -20.10
C PHE A 14 6.86 -10.01 -19.52
N GLN A 15 5.89 -9.30 -18.98
CA GLN A 15 6.12 -8.02 -18.28
C GLN A 15 7.01 -8.21 -17.04
N LEU A 16 6.82 -9.29 -16.27
CA LEU A 16 7.67 -9.63 -15.14
C LEU A 16 9.12 -9.94 -15.56
N ILE A 17 9.30 -10.69 -16.67
CA ILE A 17 10.63 -10.99 -17.23
C ILE A 17 11.31 -9.69 -17.70
N ILE A 18 10.59 -8.83 -18.39
CA ILE A 18 11.11 -7.52 -18.82
C ILE A 18 11.59 -6.72 -17.61
N MET A 19 10.81 -6.62 -16.53
CA MET A 19 11.22 -5.88 -15.33
C MET A 19 12.50 -6.44 -14.71
N GLU A 20 12.64 -7.76 -14.65
CA GLU A 20 13.87 -8.38 -14.16
C GLU A 20 15.07 -8.04 -15.04
N MET A 21 14.89 -8.05 -16.37
CA MET A 21 15.93 -7.63 -17.31
C MET A 21 16.29 -6.15 -17.13
N LEU A 22 15.29 -5.27 -16.98
CA LEU A 22 15.51 -3.84 -16.75
C LEU A 22 16.32 -3.60 -15.48
N ARG A 23 16.01 -4.30 -14.38
CA ARG A 23 16.80 -4.22 -13.14
C ARG A 23 18.24 -4.63 -13.34
N LYS A 24 18.50 -5.70 -14.08
CA LYS A 24 19.87 -6.18 -14.38
C LYS A 24 20.63 -5.16 -15.22
N ILE A 25 20.00 -4.61 -16.26
CA ILE A 25 20.60 -3.58 -17.11
C ILE A 25 20.94 -2.34 -16.29
N CYS A 26 20.01 -1.84 -15.45
CA CYS A 26 20.24 -0.67 -14.61
C CYS A 26 21.37 -0.87 -13.57
N LYS A 27 21.61 -2.12 -13.14
CA LYS A 27 22.73 -2.44 -12.24
C LYS A 27 24.05 -2.47 -12.97
N GLN A 28 24.09 -2.93 -14.23
CA GLN A 28 25.30 -3.01 -15.03
C GLN A 28 25.66 -1.64 -15.64
N ASP A 29 24.68 -0.91 -16.12
CA ASP A 29 24.85 0.41 -16.72
C ASP A 29 23.82 1.42 -16.12
N PRO A 30 24.18 2.12 -15.05
CA PRO A 30 23.31 3.12 -14.44
C PRO A 30 22.92 4.28 -15.36
N SER A 31 23.64 4.52 -16.46
CA SER A 31 23.34 5.60 -17.40
C SER A 31 22.04 5.37 -18.18
N GLN A 32 21.62 4.11 -18.35
CA GLN A 32 20.37 3.74 -19.01
C GLN A 32 19.12 3.95 -18.14
N LYS A 33 19.31 4.16 -16.85
CA LYS A 33 18.23 4.24 -15.87
C LYS A 33 17.12 5.24 -16.25
N PRO A 34 17.39 6.50 -16.67
CA PRO A 34 16.31 7.44 -16.98
C PRO A 34 15.42 6.96 -18.14
N ARG A 35 16.02 6.32 -19.15
CA ARG A 35 15.29 5.77 -20.29
C ARG A 35 14.43 4.58 -19.90
N LEU A 36 14.98 3.68 -19.09
CA LEU A 36 14.32 2.43 -18.69
C LEU A 36 13.21 2.66 -17.66
N MET A 37 13.32 3.72 -16.83
CA MET A 37 12.27 4.10 -15.87
C MET A 37 10.94 4.42 -16.57
N ASN A 38 10.96 5.02 -17.76
CA ASN A 38 9.73 5.30 -18.51
C ASN A 38 8.96 4.01 -18.86
N ALA A 39 9.66 2.96 -19.26
CA ALA A 39 9.03 1.66 -19.52
C ALA A 39 8.42 1.05 -18.26
N ILE A 40 9.08 1.21 -17.10
CA ILE A 40 8.55 0.73 -15.82
C ILE A 40 7.29 1.53 -15.41
N PHE A 41 7.27 2.84 -15.62
CA PHE A 41 6.09 3.65 -15.35
C PHE A 41 4.90 3.28 -16.24
N MET A 42 5.11 2.96 -17.50
CA MET A 42 4.04 2.45 -18.38
C MET A 42 3.45 1.13 -17.84
N MET A 43 4.29 0.24 -17.30
CA MET A 43 3.84 -1.02 -16.71
C MET A 43 3.13 -0.82 -15.36
N SER A 44 3.29 0.31 -14.68
CA SER A 44 2.56 0.63 -13.42
C SER A 44 1.07 0.91 -13.63
N GLU A 45 0.60 1.00 -14.87
CA GLU A 45 -0.81 1.12 -15.24
C GLU A 45 -1.46 -0.26 -15.52
N SER A 46 -0.70 -1.34 -15.38
CA SER A 46 -1.20 -2.70 -15.56
C SER A 46 -2.32 -3.04 -14.58
N LYS A 47 -3.31 -3.82 -15.04
CA LYS A 47 -4.38 -4.36 -14.18
C LYS A 47 -3.96 -5.62 -13.43
N SER A 48 -2.81 -6.20 -13.75
CA SER A 48 -2.29 -7.39 -13.09
C SER A 48 -1.70 -7.06 -11.73
N PRO A 49 -2.21 -7.63 -10.62
CA PRO A 49 -1.65 -7.40 -9.27
C PRO A 49 -0.17 -7.77 -9.18
N SER A 50 0.26 -8.83 -9.85
CA SER A 50 1.65 -9.28 -9.86
C SER A 50 2.57 -8.28 -10.55
N VAL A 51 2.12 -7.72 -11.67
CA VAL A 51 2.86 -6.70 -12.44
C VAL A 51 2.94 -5.40 -11.64
N LEU A 52 1.81 -4.93 -11.06
CA LEU A 52 1.79 -3.73 -10.23
C LEU A 52 2.74 -3.84 -9.02
N PHE A 53 2.71 -4.97 -8.33
CA PHE A 53 3.59 -5.23 -7.19
C PHE A 53 5.06 -5.17 -7.61
N GLU A 54 5.41 -5.84 -8.70
CA GLU A 54 6.78 -5.91 -9.17
C GLU A 54 7.26 -4.58 -9.76
N CYS A 55 6.38 -3.79 -10.38
CA CYS A 55 6.68 -2.41 -10.78
C CYS A 55 7.05 -1.55 -9.57
N ALA A 56 6.20 -1.51 -8.55
CA ALA A 56 6.45 -0.75 -7.32
C ALA A 56 7.76 -1.18 -6.64
N ASN A 57 7.98 -2.50 -6.54
CA ASN A 57 9.21 -3.07 -5.99
C ASN A 57 10.46 -2.68 -6.82
N THR A 58 10.35 -2.69 -8.14
CA THR A 58 11.44 -2.30 -9.04
C THR A 58 11.76 -0.80 -8.93
N ILE A 59 10.74 0.06 -8.90
CA ILE A 59 10.91 1.50 -8.73
C ILE A 59 11.67 1.80 -7.43
N THR A 60 11.24 1.21 -6.32
CA THR A 60 11.86 1.44 -5.00
C THR A 60 13.30 0.93 -4.89
N GLN A 61 13.68 -0.06 -5.70
CA GLN A 61 15.05 -0.55 -5.79
C GLN A 61 15.96 0.30 -6.69
N LEU A 62 15.39 0.89 -7.73
CA LEU A 62 16.19 1.60 -8.74
C LEU A 62 16.34 3.10 -8.43
N THR A 63 15.40 3.72 -7.73
CA THR A 63 15.43 5.17 -7.52
C THR A 63 14.95 5.58 -6.13
N THR A 64 15.48 6.71 -5.67
CA THR A 64 15.05 7.39 -4.45
C THR A 64 14.31 8.70 -4.75
N ALA A 65 14.06 9.00 -6.04
CA ALA A 65 13.38 10.22 -6.44
C ALA A 65 11.94 10.25 -5.89
N PRO A 66 11.54 11.31 -5.15
CA PRO A 66 10.22 11.37 -4.50
C PRO A 66 9.04 11.18 -5.45
N SER A 67 9.13 11.69 -6.68
CA SER A 67 8.09 11.53 -7.70
C SER A 67 7.89 10.07 -8.12
N ALA A 68 8.98 9.33 -8.29
CA ALA A 68 8.92 7.90 -8.61
C ALA A 68 8.43 7.07 -7.43
N ILE A 69 8.86 7.41 -6.21
CA ILE A 69 8.38 6.75 -4.99
C ILE A 69 6.87 6.97 -4.79
N LYS A 70 6.33 8.14 -5.15
CA LYS A 70 4.86 8.37 -5.16
C LYS A 70 4.14 7.37 -6.05
N VAL A 71 4.64 7.10 -7.25
CA VAL A 71 4.06 6.10 -8.16
C VAL A 71 4.08 4.71 -7.52
N ALA A 72 5.20 4.30 -6.93
CA ALA A 72 5.31 3.01 -6.26
C ALA A 72 4.34 2.88 -5.08
N ILE A 73 4.21 3.91 -4.24
CA ILE A 73 3.27 3.93 -3.11
C ILE A 73 1.83 3.84 -3.63
N GLN A 74 1.49 4.60 -4.68
CA GLN A 74 0.15 4.55 -5.26
C GLN A 74 -0.18 3.14 -5.79
N SER A 75 0.77 2.49 -6.48
CA SER A 75 0.59 1.11 -6.93
C SER A 75 0.36 0.13 -5.78
N TYR A 76 1.08 0.28 -4.65
CA TYR A 76 0.84 -0.53 -3.46
C TYR A 76 -0.52 -0.25 -2.81
N LEU A 77 -0.95 1.01 -2.75
CA LEU A 77 -2.27 1.37 -2.20
C LEU A 77 -3.41 0.85 -3.07
N ASN A 78 -3.29 0.92 -4.39
CA ASN A 78 -4.24 0.32 -5.32
C ASN A 78 -4.37 -1.19 -5.08
N LEU A 79 -3.24 -1.89 -4.90
CA LEU A 79 -3.25 -3.32 -4.58
C LEU A 79 -3.96 -3.64 -3.26
N LEU A 80 -3.83 -2.79 -2.24
CA LEU A 80 -4.51 -2.97 -0.95
C LEU A 80 -6.02 -2.76 -1.05
N GLN A 81 -6.45 -1.85 -1.93
CA GLN A 81 -7.87 -1.52 -2.12
C GLN A 81 -8.58 -2.51 -3.05
N GLU A 82 -7.94 -2.92 -4.13
CA GLU A 82 -8.57 -3.73 -5.18
C GLU A 82 -8.44 -5.24 -4.97
N ASN A 83 -7.45 -5.68 -4.18
CA ASN A 83 -7.20 -7.10 -3.97
C ASN A 83 -7.90 -7.63 -2.70
N ASN A 84 -8.62 -8.73 -2.83
CA ASN A 84 -9.33 -9.37 -1.70
C ASN A 84 -8.48 -10.42 -0.96
N ASP A 85 -7.29 -10.77 -1.47
CA ASP A 85 -6.42 -11.77 -0.81
C ASP A 85 -5.66 -11.12 0.35
N ASN A 86 -5.94 -11.59 1.57
CA ASN A 86 -5.29 -11.12 2.78
C ASN A 86 -3.77 -11.35 2.78
N ASN A 87 -3.28 -12.42 2.16
CA ASN A 87 -1.83 -12.67 2.08
C ASN A 87 -1.15 -11.61 1.21
N VAL A 88 -1.77 -11.22 0.10
CA VAL A 88 -1.26 -10.14 -0.75
C VAL A 88 -1.26 -8.82 0.03
N LYS A 89 -2.35 -8.51 0.76
CA LYS A 89 -2.43 -7.30 1.59
C LYS A 89 -1.31 -7.26 2.63
N VAL A 90 -1.04 -8.35 3.32
CA VAL A 90 0.05 -8.45 4.32
C VAL A 90 1.42 -8.17 3.67
N ILE A 91 1.71 -8.80 2.53
CA ILE A 91 2.97 -8.61 1.81
C ILE A 91 3.15 -7.15 1.36
N VAL A 92 2.09 -6.55 0.84
CA VAL A 92 2.11 -5.15 0.38
C VAL A 92 2.31 -4.19 1.57
N LEU A 93 1.61 -4.42 2.68
CA LEU A 93 1.77 -3.62 3.91
C LEU A 93 3.20 -3.71 4.45
N ASP A 94 3.82 -4.89 4.43
CA ASP A 94 5.22 -5.05 4.83
C ASP A 94 6.17 -4.23 3.96
N LYS A 95 5.90 -4.13 2.66
CA LYS A 95 6.67 -3.24 1.77
C LYS A 95 6.50 -1.77 2.12
N ILE A 96 5.28 -1.31 2.38
CA ILE A 96 5.03 0.08 2.79
C ILE A 96 5.70 0.36 4.15
N LEU A 97 5.62 -0.56 5.11
CA LEU A 97 6.28 -0.45 6.40
C LEU A 97 7.81 -0.36 6.28
N GLN A 98 8.42 -1.04 5.31
CA GLN A 98 9.85 -0.90 5.02
C GLN A 98 10.20 0.49 4.47
N LEU A 99 9.31 1.08 3.66
CA LEU A 99 9.52 2.39 3.06
C LEU A 99 9.36 3.55 4.05
N ARG A 100 8.59 3.37 5.14
CA ARG A 100 8.24 4.45 6.08
C ARG A 100 9.42 5.22 6.65
N LYS A 101 10.55 4.55 6.89
CA LYS A 101 11.75 5.17 7.48
C LYS A 101 12.40 6.18 6.55
N ASN A 102 12.41 5.88 5.25
CA ASN A 102 13.12 6.67 4.25
C ASN A 102 12.21 7.70 3.56
N TYR A 103 10.90 7.43 3.54
CA TYR A 103 9.92 8.19 2.74
C TYR A 103 8.73 8.68 3.56
N PHE A 104 8.96 9.02 4.84
CA PHE A 104 7.93 9.50 5.77
C PHE A 104 7.06 10.61 5.15
N LYS A 105 7.68 11.67 4.61
CA LYS A 105 6.96 12.82 4.03
C LYS A 105 6.09 12.45 2.83
N VAL A 106 6.51 11.46 2.05
CA VAL A 106 5.73 10.99 0.91
C VAL A 106 4.55 10.15 1.38
N LEU A 107 4.75 9.28 2.36
CA LEU A 107 3.70 8.45 2.94
C LEU A 107 2.69 9.26 3.75
N GLU A 108 3.11 10.34 4.40
CA GLU A 108 2.24 11.27 5.12
C GLU A 108 1.14 11.85 4.21
N ASP A 109 1.46 12.14 2.95
CA ASP A 109 0.49 12.66 1.98
C ASP A 109 -0.63 11.64 1.66
N TYR A 110 -0.41 10.33 1.92
CA TYR A 110 -1.37 9.23 1.66
C TYR A 110 -2.07 8.72 2.93
N ILE A 111 -2.01 9.44 4.04
CA ILE A 111 -2.60 9.00 5.31
C ILE A 111 -4.09 8.66 5.18
N ASN A 112 -4.85 9.43 4.40
CA ASN A 112 -6.28 9.21 4.19
C ASN A 112 -6.58 7.92 3.41
N ASP A 113 -5.74 7.58 2.43
CA ASP A 113 -5.86 6.32 1.68
C ASP A 113 -5.53 5.12 2.58
N ILE A 114 -4.54 5.27 3.47
CA ILE A 114 -4.18 4.27 4.46
C ILE A 114 -5.30 4.07 5.49
N LEU A 115 -5.92 5.15 5.98
CA LEU A 115 -7.07 5.09 6.88
C LEU A 115 -8.29 4.42 6.20
N ALA A 116 -8.44 4.59 4.89
CA ALA A 116 -9.53 3.97 4.13
C ALA A 116 -9.45 2.44 4.12
N ILE A 117 -8.25 1.85 4.25
CA ILE A 117 -8.05 0.39 4.30
C ILE A 117 -8.77 -0.22 5.52
N ILE A 118 -8.74 0.46 6.67
CA ILE A 118 -9.43 -0.01 7.90
C ILE A 118 -10.95 0.13 7.77
N LYS A 119 -11.43 1.13 6.99
CA LYS A 119 -12.88 1.35 6.80
C LYS A 119 -13.57 0.26 5.99
N ASP A 120 -12.79 -0.54 5.26
CA ASP A 120 -13.33 -1.64 4.48
C ASP A 120 -13.76 -2.76 5.42
N ASP A 121 -15.08 -2.85 5.68
CA ASP A 121 -15.70 -3.86 6.55
C ASP A 121 -15.45 -5.31 6.06
N THR A 122 -14.90 -5.49 4.84
CA THR A 122 -14.48 -6.79 4.31
C THR A 122 -13.15 -7.28 4.90
N ILE A 123 -12.39 -6.42 5.58
CA ILE A 123 -11.12 -6.77 6.19
C ILE A 123 -11.35 -7.42 7.56
N VAL A 124 -11.44 -8.74 7.57
CA VAL A 124 -11.65 -9.54 8.79
C VAL A 124 -10.32 -9.89 9.50
N SER A 125 -9.16 -9.59 8.89
CA SER A 125 -7.85 -10.00 9.42
C SER A 125 -7.33 -9.01 10.47
N LEU A 126 -7.21 -9.47 11.71
CA LEU A 126 -6.61 -8.73 12.83
C LEU A 126 -5.15 -8.32 12.54
N GLU A 127 -4.41 -9.18 11.84
CA GLU A 127 -3.02 -8.91 11.44
C GLU A 127 -2.92 -7.70 10.49
N ILE A 128 -3.82 -7.60 9.51
CA ILE A 128 -3.87 -6.45 8.59
C ILE A 128 -4.16 -5.18 9.35
N ASN A 129 -5.19 -5.20 10.22
CA ASN A 129 -5.56 -4.06 11.05
C ASN A 129 -4.40 -3.61 11.93
N GLN A 130 -3.67 -4.53 12.55
CA GLN A 130 -2.50 -4.22 13.36
C GLN A 130 -1.41 -3.54 12.53
N LYS A 131 -1.05 -4.10 11.36
CA LYS A 131 -0.04 -3.50 10.48
C LYS A 131 -0.43 -2.10 9.99
N VAL A 132 -1.70 -1.89 9.67
CA VAL A 132 -2.20 -0.58 9.25
C VAL A 132 -2.17 0.41 10.41
N LEU A 133 -2.58 0.01 11.62
CA LEU A 133 -2.51 0.86 12.82
C LEU A 133 -1.06 1.21 13.17
N ASP A 134 -0.12 0.27 13.09
CA ASP A 134 1.31 0.52 13.29
C ASP A 134 1.86 1.53 12.26
N LEU A 135 1.38 1.45 11.01
CA LEU A 135 1.75 2.40 9.98
C LEU A 135 1.17 3.79 10.26
N ILE A 136 -0.12 3.88 10.60
CA ILE A 136 -0.80 5.12 10.92
C ILE A 136 -0.11 5.81 12.11
N THR A 137 0.11 5.08 13.20
CA THR A 137 0.77 5.61 14.41
C THR A 137 2.16 6.17 14.10
N TYR A 138 2.90 5.51 13.21
CA TYR A 138 4.20 6.01 12.76
C TYR A 138 4.09 7.29 11.92
N LEU A 139 3.02 7.45 11.13
CA LEU A 139 2.81 8.57 10.21
C LEU A 139 2.10 9.77 10.85
N VAL A 140 1.71 9.66 12.12
CA VAL A 140 1.09 10.79 12.85
C VAL A 140 2.05 11.97 12.93
N SER A 141 1.54 13.13 12.58
CA SER A 141 2.24 14.41 12.62
C SER A 141 1.31 15.53 13.10
N GLN A 142 1.86 16.72 13.35
CA GLN A 142 1.05 17.90 13.70
C GLN A 142 0.01 18.27 12.63
N ARG A 143 0.23 17.85 11.38
CA ARG A 143 -0.66 18.15 10.24
C ARG A 143 -1.89 17.26 10.20
N ASN A 144 -1.75 15.98 10.57
CA ASN A 144 -2.78 14.96 10.40
C ASN A 144 -3.36 14.40 11.70
N ILE A 145 -2.80 14.76 12.86
CA ILE A 145 -3.19 14.20 14.17
C ILE A 145 -4.69 14.31 14.45
N LYS A 146 -5.33 15.43 14.09
CA LYS A 146 -6.76 15.64 14.32
C LYS A 146 -7.61 14.64 13.53
N GLU A 147 -7.26 14.41 12.26
CA GLU A 147 -7.96 13.48 11.38
C GLU A 147 -7.80 12.05 11.85
N VAL A 148 -6.56 11.68 12.25
CA VAL A 148 -6.25 10.34 12.76
C VAL A 148 -7.00 10.07 14.06
N VAL A 149 -6.98 10.99 15.04
CA VAL A 149 -7.69 10.81 16.30
C VAL A 149 -9.19 10.69 16.09
N GLN A 150 -9.80 11.57 15.30
CA GLN A 150 -11.23 11.50 14.97
C GLN A 150 -11.61 10.19 14.24
N PHE A 151 -10.71 9.65 13.45
CA PHE A 151 -10.90 8.36 12.80
C PHE A 151 -10.89 7.23 13.83
N LEU A 152 -9.86 7.16 14.68
CA LEU A 152 -9.74 6.13 15.72
C LEU A 152 -10.90 6.15 16.72
N GLU A 153 -11.35 7.34 17.14
CA GLU A 153 -12.54 7.50 18.00
C GLU A 153 -13.80 6.90 17.35
N ARG A 154 -14.02 7.16 16.06
CA ARG A 154 -15.15 6.60 15.31
C ARG A 154 -15.09 5.07 15.22
N GLU A 155 -13.90 4.51 14.95
CA GLU A 155 -13.72 3.06 14.87
C GLU A 155 -13.92 2.38 16.23
N ILE A 156 -13.47 2.99 17.33
CA ILE A 156 -13.74 2.50 18.71
C ILE A 156 -15.25 2.49 18.98
N LEU A 157 -15.96 3.56 18.62
CA LEU A 157 -17.42 3.63 18.81
C LEU A 157 -18.17 2.57 17.97
N LYS A 158 -17.73 2.31 16.75
CA LYS A 158 -18.28 1.23 15.91
C LYS A 158 -18.05 -0.14 16.57
N ALA A 159 -16.81 -0.43 16.96
CA ALA A 159 -16.45 -1.69 17.62
C ALA A 159 -17.24 -1.90 18.92
N THR A 160 -17.53 -0.85 19.68
CA THR A 160 -18.35 -0.92 20.90
C THR A 160 -19.82 -1.25 20.61
N LYS A 161 -20.41 -0.67 19.56
CA LYS A 161 -21.79 -0.95 19.15
C LYS A 161 -21.98 -2.35 18.60
N MET A 162 -20.96 -2.92 17.94
CA MET A 162 -20.99 -4.31 17.45
C MET A 162 -21.04 -5.33 18.59
N ASP A 163 -20.36 -5.08 19.71
CA ASP A 163 -20.43 -5.93 20.90
C ASP A 163 -21.84 -5.98 21.51
N GLU A 164 -22.58 -4.87 21.53
CA GLU A 164 -23.95 -4.80 22.06
C GLU A 164 -24.96 -5.61 21.24
N HIS A 165 -24.65 -5.90 19.96
CA HIS A 165 -25.55 -6.63 19.05
C HIS A 165 -25.17 -8.11 18.86
N GLY A 166 -24.22 -8.65 19.64
CA GLY A 166 -23.94 -10.09 19.73
C GLY A 166 -23.15 -10.70 18.58
N ALA A 167 -22.43 -9.91 17.76
CA ALA A 167 -21.58 -10.42 16.70
C ALA A 167 -20.15 -10.70 17.23
N GLN A 168 -19.77 -12.00 17.25
CA GLN A 168 -18.41 -12.54 17.47
C GLN A 168 -17.50 -11.76 18.44
N GLY A 169 -17.79 -11.82 19.75
CA GLY A 169 -17.18 -11.01 20.79
C GLY A 169 -15.65 -11.07 20.99
N THR A 170 -14.94 -12.09 20.48
CA THR A 170 -13.48 -12.21 20.68
C THR A 170 -12.68 -11.33 19.71
N VAL A 171 -12.97 -11.38 18.42
CA VAL A 171 -12.25 -10.59 17.39
C VAL A 171 -12.49 -9.09 17.58
N THR A 172 -13.71 -8.72 17.97
CA THR A 172 -14.09 -7.32 18.22
C THR A 172 -13.34 -6.76 19.45
N ASN A 173 -13.16 -7.54 20.51
CA ASN A 173 -12.43 -7.14 21.70
C ASN A 173 -10.93 -6.97 21.43
N GLU A 174 -10.30 -7.87 20.65
CA GLU A 174 -8.90 -7.76 20.24
C GLU A 174 -8.66 -6.53 19.36
N TYR A 175 -9.54 -6.29 18.40
CA TYR A 175 -9.47 -5.10 17.55
C TYR A 175 -9.63 -3.80 18.34
N ARG A 176 -10.58 -3.75 19.27
CA ARG A 176 -10.78 -2.61 20.16
C ARG A 176 -9.57 -2.35 21.05
N TYR A 177 -8.94 -3.41 21.58
CA TYR A 177 -7.69 -3.29 22.32
C TYR A 177 -6.57 -2.68 21.47
N LEU A 178 -6.42 -3.10 20.20
CA LEU A 178 -5.44 -2.54 19.27
C LEU A 178 -5.69 -1.06 19.01
N LEU A 179 -6.95 -0.64 18.81
CA LEU A 179 -7.32 0.76 18.62
C LEU A 179 -6.96 1.62 19.83
N ILE A 180 -7.30 1.17 21.04
CA ILE A 180 -6.98 1.88 22.29
C ILE A 180 -5.47 1.99 22.50
N LYS A 181 -4.73 0.91 22.21
CA LYS A 181 -3.27 0.90 22.29
C LYS A 181 -2.61 1.88 21.31
N SER A 182 -3.24 2.15 20.19
CA SER A 182 -2.71 3.08 19.17
C SER A 182 -2.88 4.56 19.55
N ILE A 183 -3.73 4.86 20.52
CA ILE A 183 -3.96 6.24 21.01
C ILE A 183 -3.04 6.58 22.20
N ASN A 184 -2.56 5.59 22.94
CA ASN A 184 -1.66 5.75 24.08
C ASN A 184 -0.19 5.72 23.65
#